data_c7f47b34e521d48bdbfc2100ed052f49
#
_entry.id   c7f47b34e521d48bdbfc2100ed052f49
#
_cell.length_a   1.000
_cell.length_b   1.000
_cell.length_c   1.000
_cell.angle_alpha   90.00
_cell.angle_beta   90.00
_cell.angle_gamma   90.00
#
_symmetry.space_group_name_H-M   'P 1'
#
loop_
_entity.id
_entity.type
_entity.pdbx_description
1 polymer ?
#
loop_
_entity_poly.entity_id
_entity_poly.type
_entity_poly.pdbx_seq_one_letter_code
_entity_poly.pdbx_strand_id
1 'polypeptide(L)'
;YPLRRQRQMCIRDSNTIVEMKTSMGNIEIELFNDKAPISAKNFEDYTKAKFYNGTIFHRVIPGFMVQGGGMTADLIEKPTRPAIQNESSNGLSNKRGTLAMARTNLPHSATSQFFINVVDNNFLDRSTNNAGYAVFGQVTKGMDVVDKITKVPTGRAGPHQDVPKQPIKILSVNIKAAAVQK
;
A
#
# COMPACT_ATOMS: atom_id res chain seq x y z
N TYR A 1 -25.38 -4.30 -24.58
CA TYR A 1 -25.28 -3.16 -25.42
C TYR A 1 -24.63 -1.99 -24.65
N PRO A 2 -24.41 -0.81 -25.25
CA PRO A 2 -23.48 0.16 -24.68
C PRO A 2 -23.74 0.58 -23.23
N LEU A 3 -24.99 0.76 -22.84
CA LEU A 3 -25.30 1.18 -21.48
C LEU A 3 -24.89 0.16 -20.45
N ARG A 4 -25.08 -1.10 -20.76
CA ARG A 4 -24.68 -2.17 -19.85
C ARG A 4 -23.17 -2.21 -19.68
N ARG A 5 -22.46 -2.05 -20.78
CA ARG A 5 -21.01 -2.02 -20.74
C ARG A 5 -20.51 -0.84 -19.95
N GLN A 6 -21.14 0.32 -20.12
CA GLN A 6 -20.80 1.50 -19.35
C GLN A 6 -21.04 1.29 -17.86
N ARG A 7 -22.09 0.58 -17.50
CA ARG A 7 -22.38 0.28 -16.11
C ARG A 7 -21.29 -0.57 -15.49
N GLN A 8 -20.78 -1.55 -16.22
CA GLN A 8 -19.68 -2.37 -15.72
C GLN A 8 -18.41 -1.54 -15.56
N MET A 9 -18.14 -0.63 -16.49
CA MET A 9 -17.01 0.27 -16.38
C MET A 9 -17.17 1.20 -15.17
N CYS A 10 -18.40 1.68 -14.92
CA CYS A 10 -18.67 2.51 -13.76
C CYS A 10 -18.41 1.78 -12.45
N ILE A 11 -18.74 0.49 -12.38
CA ILE A 11 -18.45 -0.32 -11.19
C ILE A 11 -16.95 -0.38 -10.98
N ARG A 12 -16.19 -0.59 -12.05
CA ARG A 12 -14.75 -0.59 -11.98
C ARG A 12 -14.21 0.80 -11.60
N ASP A 13 -14.83 1.83 -12.20
CA ASP A 13 -14.45 3.21 -11.93
C ASP A 13 -14.87 3.67 -10.55
N SER A 14 -15.67 2.86 -9.82
CA SER A 14 -16.07 3.21 -8.47
C SER A 14 -14.95 3.06 -7.46
N ASN A 15 -13.85 2.37 -7.80
CA ASN A 15 -12.71 2.25 -6.92
C ASN A 15 -11.97 3.59 -6.86
N THR A 16 -11.42 3.87 -5.68
CA THR A 16 -10.67 5.09 -5.46
C THR A 16 -9.31 5.02 -6.15
N ILE A 17 -8.96 6.09 -6.85
CA ILE A 17 -7.64 6.24 -7.48
C ILE A 17 -6.85 7.26 -6.68
N VAL A 18 -5.63 6.90 -6.31
CA VAL A 18 -4.75 7.72 -5.48
C VAL A 18 -3.45 7.96 -6.23
N GLU A 19 -2.96 9.18 -6.17
CA GLU A 19 -1.64 9.52 -6.70
C GLU A 19 -0.67 9.73 -5.55
N MET A 20 0.41 8.95 -5.56
CA MET A 20 1.48 9.06 -4.57
C MET A 20 2.71 9.65 -5.26
N LYS A 21 3.13 10.81 -4.78
CA LYS A 21 4.34 11.46 -5.27
C LYS A 21 5.48 11.13 -4.33
N THR A 22 6.53 10.54 -4.90
CA THR A 22 7.72 10.18 -4.12
C THR A 22 8.93 10.90 -4.65
N SER A 23 10.01 10.87 -3.88
CA SER A 23 11.28 11.47 -4.31
C SER A 23 11.89 10.72 -5.50
N MET A 24 11.39 9.53 -5.84
CA MET A 24 11.85 8.72 -6.97
C MET A 24 10.92 8.81 -8.17
N GLY A 25 9.74 9.39 -8.03
CA GLY A 25 8.74 9.52 -9.08
C GLY A 25 7.33 9.31 -8.57
N ASN A 26 6.38 9.33 -9.49
CA ASN A 26 4.95 9.24 -9.16
C ASN A 26 4.43 7.83 -9.35
N ILE A 27 3.54 7.42 -8.45
CA ILE A 27 2.89 6.11 -8.48
C ILE A 27 1.40 6.34 -8.41
N GLU A 28 0.64 5.71 -9.30
CA GLU A 28 -0.82 5.74 -9.25
C GLU A 28 -1.32 4.41 -8.72
N ILE A 29 -2.27 4.47 -7.79
CA ILE A 29 -2.76 3.29 -7.07
C ILE A 29 -4.27 3.26 -7.16
N GLU A 30 -4.82 2.09 -7.48
CA GLU A 30 -6.24 1.83 -7.40
C GLU A 30 -6.52 1.08 -6.09
N LEU A 31 -7.43 1.61 -5.27
CA LEU A 31 -7.84 0.94 -4.03
C LEU A 31 -9.05 0.05 -4.32
N PHE A 32 -9.05 -1.15 -3.73
CA PHE A 32 -10.12 -2.12 -3.94
C PHE A 32 -11.23 -1.91 -2.91
N ASN A 33 -12.02 -0.87 -3.10
CA ASN A 33 -13.07 -0.50 -2.14
C ASN A 33 -14.15 -1.58 -1.98
N ASP A 34 -14.36 -2.41 -3.00
CA ASP A 34 -15.34 -3.49 -2.96
C ASP A 34 -14.81 -4.74 -2.26
N LYS A 35 -13.56 -5.09 -2.47
CA LYS A 35 -12.96 -6.32 -1.92
C LYS A 35 -12.30 -6.10 -0.56
N ALA A 36 -11.83 -4.89 -0.30
CA ALA A 36 -11.14 -4.55 0.94
C ALA A 36 -11.66 -3.21 1.47
N PRO A 37 -12.96 -3.11 1.81
CA PRO A 37 -13.55 -1.83 2.18
C PRO A 37 -12.92 -1.21 3.42
N ILE A 38 -12.57 -1.99 4.41
CA ILE A 38 -11.98 -1.48 5.64
C ILE A 38 -10.57 -0.96 5.39
N SER A 39 -9.75 -1.74 4.71
CA SER A 39 -8.36 -1.36 4.42
C SER A 39 -8.30 -0.19 3.44
N ALA A 40 -9.12 -0.19 2.41
CA ALA A 40 -9.18 0.91 1.45
C ALA A 40 -9.62 2.21 2.12
N LYS A 41 -10.67 2.15 2.94
CA LYS A 41 -11.12 3.33 3.68
C LYS A 41 -10.05 3.83 4.64
N ASN A 42 -9.37 2.92 5.32
CA ASN A 42 -8.27 3.27 6.22
C ASN A 42 -7.18 4.05 5.48
N PHE A 43 -6.78 3.56 4.31
CA PHE A 43 -5.78 4.25 3.49
C PHE A 43 -6.29 5.62 3.04
N GLU A 44 -7.56 5.71 2.62
CA GLU A 44 -8.16 6.99 2.23
C GLU A 44 -8.19 7.97 3.38
N ASP A 45 -8.53 7.52 4.59
CA ASP A 45 -8.59 8.39 5.77
C ASP A 45 -7.21 8.95 6.10
N TYR A 46 -6.17 8.14 6.03
CA TYR A 46 -4.80 8.62 6.22
C TYR A 46 -4.38 9.57 5.10
N THR A 47 -4.83 9.30 3.88
CA THR A 47 -4.54 10.18 2.73
C THR A 47 -5.19 11.55 2.93
N LYS A 48 -6.45 11.58 3.35
CA LYS A 48 -7.17 12.83 3.59
C LYS A 48 -6.56 13.63 4.74
N ALA A 49 -6.04 12.93 5.73
CA ALA A 49 -5.38 13.57 6.87
C ALA A 49 -3.94 13.98 6.55
N LYS A 50 -3.46 13.71 5.32
CA LYS A 50 -2.08 14.00 4.90
C LYS A 50 -1.04 13.31 5.77
N PHE A 51 -1.41 12.19 6.34
CA PHE A 51 -0.56 11.43 7.25
C PHE A 51 0.71 10.94 6.55
N TYR A 52 0.58 10.51 5.30
CA TYR A 52 1.71 9.94 4.55
C TYR A 52 2.70 10.98 4.05
N ASN A 53 2.32 12.26 4.08
CA ASN A 53 3.24 13.32 3.63
C ASN A 53 4.45 13.37 4.55
N GLY A 54 5.64 13.24 3.97
CA GLY A 54 6.89 13.26 4.72
C GLY A 54 7.31 11.91 5.31
N THR A 55 6.52 10.86 5.11
CA THR A 55 6.93 9.51 5.50
C THR A 55 7.87 8.92 4.46
N ILE A 56 8.53 7.82 4.81
CA ILE A 56 9.51 7.17 3.92
C ILE A 56 9.15 5.71 3.68
N PHE A 57 9.77 5.15 2.65
CA PHE A 57 9.84 3.71 2.49
C PHE A 57 11.02 3.23 3.33
N HIS A 58 10.74 2.79 4.54
CA HIS A 58 11.77 2.45 5.52
C HIS A 58 12.28 1.02 5.42
N ARG A 59 11.69 0.20 4.57
CA ARG A 59 12.12 -1.17 4.36
C ARG A 59 11.97 -1.51 2.89
N VAL A 60 13.09 -1.83 2.26
CA VAL A 60 13.13 -2.14 0.82
C VAL A 60 13.93 -3.42 0.65
N ILE A 61 13.28 -4.45 0.12
CA ILE A 61 13.93 -5.74 -0.13
C ILE A 61 13.73 -6.09 -1.60
N PRO A 62 14.81 -6.02 -2.41
CA PRO A 62 14.72 -6.40 -3.83
C PRO A 62 14.23 -7.83 -3.98
N GLY A 63 13.36 -8.07 -4.95
CA GLY A 63 12.79 -9.39 -5.18
C GLY A 63 11.73 -9.79 -4.18
N PHE A 64 11.26 -8.85 -3.35
CA PHE A 64 10.24 -9.11 -2.35
C PHE A 64 9.21 -7.98 -2.30
N MET A 65 9.52 -6.89 -1.60
CA MET A 65 8.55 -5.79 -1.43
C MET A 65 9.26 -4.50 -1.02
N VAL A 66 8.51 -3.39 -1.10
CA VAL A 66 8.90 -2.11 -0.51
C VAL A 66 7.82 -1.71 0.49
N GLN A 67 8.22 -1.32 1.69
CA GLN A 67 7.30 -1.04 2.80
C GLN A 67 7.50 0.39 3.30
N GLY A 68 6.40 1.06 3.59
CA GLY A 68 6.46 2.43 4.10
C GLY A 68 5.13 2.88 4.69
N GLY A 69 5.04 4.18 4.93
CA GLY A 69 3.81 4.82 5.38
C GLY A 69 3.65 4.93 6.89
N GLY A 70 4.69 4.69 7.67
CA GLY A 70 4.57 4.77 9.12
C GLY A 70 5.66 5.55 9.81
N MET A 71 6.75 5.88 9.13
CA MET A 71 7.92 6.49 9.77
C MET A 71 8.37 7.74 9.03
N THR A 72 8.90 8.70 9.78
CA THR A 72 9.55 9.88 9.20
C THR A 72 10.96 9.52 8.71
N ALA A 73 11.63 10.49 8.06
CA ALA A 73 13.00 10.29 7.59
C ALA A 73 13.97 9.98 8.74
N ASP A 74 13.63 10.38 9.95
CA ASP A 74 14.42 10.09 11.15
C ASP A 74 14.11 8.72 11.77
N LEU A 75 13.28 7.90 11.09
CA LEU A 75 12.85 6.58 11.55
C LEU A 75 12.04 6.64 12.84
N ILE A 76 11.29 7.70 13.01
CA ILE A 76 10.36 7.87 14.14
C ILE A 76 8.97 7.50 13.66
N GLU A 77 8.32 6.56 14.36
CA GLU A 77 6.95 6.19 14.05
C GLU A 77 6.00 7.34 14.34
N LYS A 78 5.11 7.61 13.38
CA LYS A 78 4.06 8.60 13.57
C LYS A 78 2.91 7.98 14.36
N PRO A 79 2.25 8.78 15.22
CA PRO A 79 1.06 8.28 15.94
C PRO A 79 -0.01 7.85 14.93
N THR A 80 -0.61 6.69 15.16
CA THR A 80 -1.59 6.12 14.24
C THR A 80 -2.97 6.07 14.86
N ARG A 81 -3.96 5.85 14.00
CA ARG A 81 -5.33 5.54 14.42
C ARG A 81 -5.38 4.10 14.94
N PRO A 82 -6.48 3.69 15.59
CA PRO A 82 -6.62 2.30 16.03
C PRO A 82 -6.44 1.31 14.88
N ALA A 83 -5.95 0.12 15.21
CA ALA A 83 -5.73 -0.94 14.25
C ALA A 83 -7.05 -1.39 13.62
N ILE A 84 -6.95 -1.91 12.39
CA ILE A 84 -8.12 -2.36 11.64
C ILE A 84 -8.15 -3.88 11.52
N GLN A 85 -9.31 -4.40 11.16
CA GLN A 85 -9.50 -5.81 10.94
C GLN A 85 -8.75 -6.29 9.70
N ASN A 86 -8.19 -7.49 9.77
CA ASN A 86 -7.48 -8.11 8.66
C ASN A 86 -8.49 -8.65 7.66
N GLU A 87 -8.42 -8.16 6.43
CA GLU A 87 -9.32 -8.55 5.34
C GLU A 87 -8.67 -9.54 4.36
N SER A 88 -7.66 -10.29 4.81
CA SER A 88 -6.94 -11.22 3.95
C SER A 88 -7.81 -12.35 3.41
N SER A 89 -9.00 -12.56 3.97
CA SER A 89 -9.96 -13.57 3.49
C SER A 89 -10.75 -13.12 2.25
N ASN A 90 -10.42 -11.95 1.69
CA ASN A 90 -11.16 -11.39 0.55
C ASN A 90 -10.87 -12.07 -0.79
N GLY A 91 -10.03 -13.08 -0.81
CA GLY A 91 -9.71 -13.82 -2.03
C GLY A 91 -8.64 -13.19 -2.92
N LEU A 92 -8.07 -12.07 -2.51
CA LEU A 92 -7.00 -11.41 -3.27
C LEU A 92 -5.64 -11.96 -2.88
N SER A 93 -4.75 -12.03 -3.88
CA SER A 93 -3.41 -12.59 -3.70
C SER A 93 -2.36 -11.50 -3.74
N ASN A 94 -1.26 -11.72 -3.01
CA ASN A 94 -0.11 -10.81 -2.97
C ASN A 94 0.73 -11.00 -4.23
N LYS A 95 0.27 -10.46 -5.35
CA LYS A 95 0.96 -10.54 -6.63
C LYS A 95 1.76 -9.26 -6.88
N ARG A 96 2.67 -9.32 -7.85
CA ARG A 96 3.45 -8.15 -8.24
C ARG A 96 2.52 -6.97 -8.52
N GLY A 97 2.85 -5.83 -7.93
CA GLY A 97 2.11 -4.59 -8.11
C GLY A 97 0.96 -4.38 -7.15
N THR A 98 0.64 -5.36 -6.29
CA THR A 98 -0.43 -5.17 -5.31
C THR A 98 0.10 -4.51 -4.05
N LEU A 99 -0.81 -3.77 -3.38
CA LEU A 99 -0.56 -3.20 -2.07
C LEU A 99 -1.26 -4.02 -1.01
N ALA A 100 -0.57 -4.28 0.08
CA ALA A 100 -1.13 -4.99 1.21
C ALA A 100 -0.79 -4.25 2.50
N MET A 101 -1.60 -4.48 3.55
CA MET A 101 -1.38 -3.85 4.83
C MET A 101 -0.28 -4.58 5.61
N ALA A 102 0.74 -3.83 6.01
CA ALA A 102 1.74 -4.35 6.94
C ALA A 102 1.14 -4.40 8.34
N ARG A 103 1.54 -5.39 9.11
CA ARG A 103 1.04 -5.60 10.46
C ARG A 103 2.09 -6.31 11.31
N THR A 104 1.83 -6.38 12.62
CA THR A 104 2.64 -7.19 13.51
C THR A 104 2.21 -8.66 13.44
N ASN A 105 2.68 -9.49 14.35
CA ASN A 105 2.29 -10.90 14.41
C ASN A 105 0.81 -11.09 14.75
N LEU A 106 0.16 -10.06 15.31
CA LEU A 106 -1.27 -10.12 15.61
C LEU A 106 -2.06 -9.90 14.31
N PRO A 107 -3.05 -10.76 14.01
CA PRO A 107 -3.76 -10.67 12.73
C PRO A 107 -4.46 -9.33 12.49
N HIS A 108 -5.02 -8.72 13.54
CA HIS A 108 -5.78 -7.48 13.42
C HIS A 108 -5.00 -6.30 14.00
N SER A 109 -3.76 -6.11 13.54
CA SER A 109 -2.87 -5.08 14.08
C SER A 109 -2.43 -4.06 13.04
N ALA A 110 -2.97 -4.09 11.82
CA ALA A 110 -2.59 -3.14 10.78
C ALA A 110 -3.06 -1.73 11.13
N THR A 111 -2.22 -0.74 10.88
CA THR A 111 -2.56 0.67 11.10
C THR A 111 -2.32 1.49 9.83
N SER A 112 -1.16 2.11 9.68
CA SER A 112 -0.88 2.98 8.54
C SER A 112 0.11 2.39 7.55
N GLN A 113 0.95 1.47 7.97
CA GLN A 113 2.02 0.95 7.12
C GLN A 113 1.47 -0.01 6.08
N PHE A 114 2.02 0.09 4.89
CA PHE A 114 1.66 -0.78 3.77
C PHE A 114 2.93 -1.21 3.05
N PHE A 115 2.80 -2.23 2.21
CA PHE A 115 3.91 -2.62 1.34
C PHE A 115 3.39 -2.87 -0.07
N ILE A 116 4.29 -2.68 -1.03
CA ILE A 116 4.00 -2.94 -2.45
C ILE A 116 4.81 -4.17 -2.83
N ASN A 117 4.13 -5.19 -3.33
CA ASN A 117 4.78 -6.42 -3.78
C ASN A 117 5.49 -6.16 -5.10
N VAL A 118 6.78 -6.49 -5.18
CA VAL A 118 7.54 -6.31 -6.42
C VAL A 118 7.67 -7.61 -7.21
N VAL A 119 7.25 -8.71 -6.62
CA VAL A 119 7.12 -10.03 -7.26
C VAL A 119 5.87 -10.68 -6.70
N ASP A 120 5.49 -11.84 -7.25
CA ASP A 120 4.39 -12.62 -6.69
C ASP A 120 4.84 -13.24 -5.37
N ASN A 121 4.18 -12.87 -4.28
CA ASN A 121 4.51 -13.33 -2.93
C ASN A 121 3.33 -14.13 -2.37
N ASN A 122 3.01 -15.25 -3.00
CA ASN A 122 1.84 -16.05 -2.63
C ASN A 122 1.91 -16.58 -1.20
N PHE A 123 3.11 -16.71 -0.64
CA PHE A 123 3.26 -17.17 0.75
C PHE A 123 2.74 -16.16 1.76
N LEU A 124 2.44 -14.92 1.34
CA LEU A 124 1.83 -13.91 2.21
C LEU A 124 0.31 -13.99 2.19
N ASP A 125 -0.27 -14.85 1.36
CA ASP A 125 -1.71 -15.01 1.28
C ASP A 125 -2.22 -15.80 2.47
N ARG A 126 -3.50 -15.59 2.78
CA ARG A 126 -4.15 -16.32 3.87
C ARG A 126 -4.17 -17.82 3.56
N SER A 127 -3.84 -18.61 4.57
CA SER A 127 -3.87 -20.07 4.50
C SER A 127 -4.34 -20.62 5.84
N THR A 128 -4.43 -21.97 5.95
CA THR A 128 -4.84 -22.60 7.20
C THR A 128 -3.93 -22.25 8.38
N ASN A 129 -2.65 -22.03 8.10
CA ASN A 129 -1.66 -21.75 9.15
C ASN A 129 -1.17 -20.32 9.16
N ASN A 130 -1.75 -19.44 8.33
CA ASN A 130 -1.28 -18.08 8.18
C ASN A 130 -2.48 -17.14 8.01
N ALA A 131 -2.56 -16.15 8.89
CA ALA A 131 -3.63 -15.15 8.81
C ALA A 131 -3.54 -14.30 7.54
N GLY A 132 -2.39 -14.27 6.88
CA GLY A 132 -2.20 -13.55 5.63
C GLY A 132 -2.08 -12.06 5.81
N TYR A 133 -1.80 -11.39 4.70
CA TYR A 133 -1.72 -9.93 4.62
C TYR A 133 -2.78 -9.44 3.65
N ALA A 134 -3.61 -8.52 4.10
CA ALA A 134 -4.77 -8.07 3.34
C ALA A 134 -4.35 -7.21 2.14
N VAL A 135 -4.61 -7.68 0.94
CA VAL A 135 -4.42 -6.91 -0.29
C VAL A 135 -5.60 -5.95 -0.43
N PHE A 136 -5.30 -4.67 -0.60
CA PHE A 136 -6.35 -3.65 -0.68
C PHE A 136 -6.22 -2.73 -1.89
N GLY A 137 -5.21 -2.89 -2.71
CA GLY A 137 -5.02 -2.06 -3.88
C GLY A 137 -3.96 -2.60 -4.82
N GLN A 138 -3.75 -1.88 -5.92
CA GLN A 138 -2.71 -2.23 -6.88
C GLN A 138 -2.15 -0.96 -7.53
N VAL A 139 -0.91 -1.06 -8.00
CA VAL A 139 -0.27 0.00 -8.76
C VAL A 139 -0.80 -0.06 -10.20
N THR A 140 -1.40 1.03 -10.67
CA THR A 140 -1.88 1.13 -12.05
C THR A 140 -0.90 1.86 -12.94
N LYS A 141 -0.09 2.76 -12.38
CA LYS A 141 0.98 3.46 -13.11
C LYS A 141 2.16 3.67 -12.18
N GLY A 142 3.37 3.63 -12.72
CA GLY A 142 4.57 3.90 -11.95
C GLY A 142 5.22 2.67 -11.35
N MET A 143 4.93 1.49 -11.86
CA MET A 143 5.61 0.29 -11.38
C MET A 143 7.12 0.35 -11.66
N ASP A 144 7.52 1.05 -12.71
CA ASP A 144 8.93 1.34 -12.99
C ASP A 144 9.56 2.16 -11.85
N VAL A 145 8.81 3.07 -11.24
CA VAL A 145 9.28 3.82 -10.06
C VAL A 145 9.50 2.88 -8.89
N VAL A 146 8.57 1.96 -8.66
CA VAL A 146 8.71 0.96 -7.58
C VAL A 146 9.95 0.10 -7.84
N ASP A 147 10.17 -0.32 -9.07
CA ASP A 147 11.36 -1.10 -9.42
C ASP A 147 12.65 -0.31 -9.18
N LYS A 148 12.65 1.00 -9.45
CA LYS A 148 13.79 1.85 -9.14
C LYS A 148 14.04 1.93 -7.64
N ILE A 149 12.98 2.00 -6.85
CA ILE A 149 13.09 2.01 -5.39
C ILE A 149 13.80 0.75 -4.90
N THR A 150 13.50 -0.40 -5.50
CA THR A 150 14.13 -1.66 -5.07
C THR A 150 15.63 -1.71 -5.34
N LYS A 151 16.14 -0.85 -6.21
CA LYS A 151 17.54 -0.87 -6.61
C LYS A 151 18.41 0.06 -5.79
N VAL A 152 17.84 0.85 -4.88
CA VAL A 152 18.64 1.77 -4.08
C VAL A 152 19.48 1.01 -3.06
N PRO A 153 20.65 1.55 -2.70
CA PRO A 153 21.47 0.93 -1.64
C PRO A 153 20.71 0.97 -0.32
N THR A 154 20.69 -0.16 0.37
CA THR A 154 20.07 -0.29 1.68
C THR A 154 21.09 -0.74 2.71
N GLY A 155 20.74 -0.58 3.98
CA GLY A 155 21.60 -0.98 5.06
C GLY A 155 20.86 -0.94 6.38
N ARG A 156 21.59 -1.19 7.45
CA ARG A 156 21.03 -1.18 8.78
C ARG A 156 21.01 0.26 9.32
N ALA A 157 19.91 0.64 9.95
CA ALA A 157 19.79 1.93 10.62
C ALA A 157 19.18 1.68 12.01
N GLY A 158 20.04 1.66 13.04
CA GLY A 158 19.63 1.31 14.39
C GLY A 158 19.06 -0.10 14.45
N PRO A 159 17.85 -0.29 14.98
CA PRO A 159 17.22 -1.62 15.04
C PRO A 159 16.58 -2.04 13.71
N HIS A 160 16.58 -1.17 12.71
CA HIS A 160 15.92 -1.44 11.43
C HIS A 160 16.91 -1.96 10.39
N GLN A 161 16.50 -2.95 9.60
CA GLN A 161 17.29 -3.52 8.52
C GLN A 161 16.64 -3.18 7.18
N ASP A 162 17.44 -3.26 6.11
CA ASP A 162 16.96 -3.02 4.74
C ASP A 162 16.39 -1.61 4.55
N VAL A 163 16.97 -0.64 5.24
CA VAL A 163 16.58 0.76 5.15
C VAL A 163 17.38 1.42 4.02
N PRO A 164 16.74 2.13 3.09
CA PRO A 164 17.46 2.88 2.06
C PRO A 164 18.45 3.85 2.71
N LYS A 165 19.69 3.84 2.22
CA LYS A 165 20.72 4.73 2.76
C LYS A 165 20.38 6.20 2.56
N GLN A 166 19.74 6.52 1.44
CA GLN A 166 19.13 7.83 1.22
C GLN A 166 17.63 7.67 1.39
N PRO A 167 16.98 8.45 2.26
CA PRO A 167 15.54 8.30 2.49
C PRO A 167 14.75 8.48 1.20
N ILE A 168 13.87 7.55 0.91
CA ILE A 168 12.91 7.65 -0.20
C ILE A 168 11.64 8.21 0.40
N LYS A 169 11.38 9.49 0.16
CA LYS A 169 10.28 10.21 0.80
C LYS A 169 9.00 10.09 0.00
N ILE A 170 7.91 9.90 0.70
CA ILE A 170 6.58 10.09 0.14
C ILE A 170 6.26 11.57 0.32
N LEU A 171 6.31 12.31 -0.79
CA LEU A 171 6.14 13.75 -0.76
C LEU A 171 4.68 14.11 -0.49
N SER A 172 3.76 13.40 -1.16
CA SER A 172 2.33 13.59 -0.95
C SER A 172 1.56 12.39 -1.46
N VAL A 173 0.38 12.18 -0.90
CA VAL A 173 -0.58 11.18 -1.37
C VAL A 173 -1.92 11.89 -1.45
N ASN A 174 -2.54 11.87 -2.62
CA ASN A 174 -3.80 12.56 -2.86
C ASN A 174 -4.78 11.67 -3.59
N ILE A 175 -6.06 11.81 -3.25
CA ILE A 175 -7.11 11.10 -3.96
C ILE A 175 -7.32 11.81 -5.30
N LYS A 176 -7.11 11.07 -6.39
CA LYS A 176 -7.29 11.58 -7.73
C LYS A 176 -8.71 11.40 -8.21
N ALA A 177 -9.34 10.29 -7.84
CA ALA A 177 -10.73 9.99 -8.14
C ALA A 177 -11.28 9.14 -7.00
N ALA A 178 -12.32 9.64 -6.33
CA ALA A 178 -12.92 8.94 -5.20
C ALA A 178 -13.87 7.84 -5.68
N ALA A 179 -14.05 6.82 -4.85
CA ALA A 179 -15.00 5.76 -5.13
C ALA A 179 -16.41 6.34 -5.22
N VAL A 180 -17.20 5.82 -6.17
CA VAL A 180 -18.58 6.24 -6.34
C VAL A 180 -19.42 5.51 -5.30
N GLN A 181 -20.17 6.28 -4.50
CA GLN A 181 -21.09 5.73 -3.51
C GLN A 181 -22.40 5.37 -4.20
N LYS A 182 -22.92 4.20 -3.89
CA LYS A 182 -24.20 3.74 -4.43
C LYS A 182 -25.16 3.33 -3.34
#